data_658d387b1e5e3ee850e0f4ba2b55ac4b
#
_entry.id   658d387b1e5e3ee850e0f4ba2b55ac4b
#
_cell.length_a   1.000
_cell.length_b   1.000
_cell.length_c   1.000
_cell.angle_alpha   90.00
_cell.angle_beta   90.00
_cell.angle_gamma   90.00
#
_symmetry.space_group_name_H-M   'P 1'
#
loop_
_entity.id
_entity.type
_entity.pdbx_description
1 polymer ?
#
loop_
_entity_poly.entity_id
_entity_poly.type
_entity_poly.pdbx_seq_one_letter_code
_entity_poly.pdbx_strand_id
1 'polypeptide(L)'
;KVLAAWALFHAGEFRKAFDAGLEAGGAGITVANKAQAIYANYLERSEKTRLAMFQEVVARAQAQAVAEPRNANAHYWLAYALGRYSQSISVAKALAQGLGSRIKMALETTIALSPGHADAHIALGTFHAEVIDKIGSLLGRTQGASKDAGLENFRQALRLNPNSAIAMVEYANGLVMLEGEKRMKQAEKLYADAAACEAADAMERLDIEMAKEELAD
;
A
#
# COMPACT_ATOMS: atom_id res chain seq x y z
N LYS A 1 17.51 -5.97 18.99
CA LYS A 1 17.69 -4.99 17.91
C LYS A 1 16.40 -4.81 17.09
N VAL A 2 15.80 -5.87 16.52
CA VAL A 2 14.58 -5.76 15.69
C VAL A 2 13.41 -5.13 16.45
N LEU A 3 13.15 -5.54 17.69
CA LEU A 3 12.10 -4.92 18.52
C LEU A 3 12.34 -3.43 18.79
N ALA A 4 13.59 -3.01 18.95
CA ALA A 4 13.93 -1.59 19.11
C ALA A 4 13.64 -0.81 17.81
N ALA A 5 13.93 -1.38 16.64
CA ALA A 5 13.61 -0.77 15.36
C ALA A 5 12.08 -0.61 15.19
N TRP A 6 11.28 -1.63 15.56
CA TRP A 6 9.83 -1.51 15.57
C TRP A 6 9.31 -0.44 16.54
N ALA A 7 9.89 -0.34 17.75
CA ALA A 7 9.51 0.70 18.70
C ALA A 7 9.74 2.10 18.15
N LEU A 8 10.85 2.33 17.43
CA LEU A 8 11.11 3.59 16.73
C LEU A 8 10.07 3.85 15.62
N PHE A 9 9.70 2.82 14.87
CA PHE A 9 8.67 2.94 13.84
C PHE A 9 7.33 3.37 14.42
N HIS A 10 6.84 2.68 15.46
CA HIS A 10 5.56 3.00 16.10
C HIS A 10 5.55 4.38 16.78
N ALA A 11 6.72 4.86 17.19
CA ALA A 11 6.90 6.22 17.72
C ALA A 11 6.95 7.31 16.63
N GLY A 12 6.98 6.95 15.35
CA GLY A 12 7.08 7.90 14.23
C GLY A 12 8.50 8.31 13.85
N GLU A 13 9.51 7.71 14.50
CA GLU A 13 10.93 7.96 14.22
C GLU A 13 11.39 7.15 12.99
N PHE A 14 10.71 7.33 11.85
CA PHE A 14 10.86 6.45 10.68
C PHE A 14 12.29 6.37 10.14
N ARG A 15 13.04 7.48 10.13
CA ARG A 15 14.45 7.46 9.68
C ARG A 15 15.32 6.63 10.60
N LYS A 16 15.15 6.80 11.93
CA LYS A 16 15.89 6.00 12.91
C LYS A 16 15.47 4.52 12.87
N ALA A 17 14.18 4.25 12.64
CA ALA A 17 13.67 2.89 12.44
C ALA A 17 14.27 2.22 11.21
N PHE A 18 14.44 2.97 10.13
CA PHE A 18 15.11 2.52 8.92
C PHE A 18 16.57 2.11 9.19
N ASP A 19 17.37 3.01 9.80
CA ASP A 19 18.75 2.75 10.12
C ASP A 19 18.92 1.56 11.07
N ALA A 20 18.11 1.50 12.13
CA ALA A 20 18.11 0.41 13.10
C ALA A 20 17.67 -0.93 12.46
N GLY A 21 16.74 -0.90 11.52
CA GLY A 21 16.30 -2.06 10.76
C GLY A 21 17.42 -2.62 9.88
N LEU A 22 18.14 -1.76 9.16
CA LEU A 22 19.30 -2.15 8.35
C LEU A 22 20.42 -2.73 9.23
N GLU A 23 20.74 -2.08 10.34
CA GLU A 23 21.76 -2.56 11.28
C GLU A 23 21.40 -3.93 11.89
N ALA A 24 20.13 -4.17 12.14
CA ALA A 24 19.66 -5.44 12.68
C ALA A 24 19.77 -6.60 11.67
N GLY A 25 19.62 -6.31 10.38
CA GLY A 25 19.61 -7.33 9.33
C GLY A 25 18.46 -8.34 9.48
N GLY A 26 18.43 -9.37 8.65
CA GLY A 26 17.39 -10.42 8.75
C GLY A 26 15.98 -9.85 8.83
N ALA A 27 15.25 -10.15 9.91
CA ALA A 27 13.90 -9.63 10.15
C ALA A 27 13.83 -8.10 10.27
N GLY A 28 14.95 -7.42 10.55
CA GLY A 28 15.05 -5.96 10.56
C GLY A 28 14.88 -5.34 9.18
N ILE A 29 15.16 -6.06 8.10
CA ILE A 29 14.97 -5.58 6.72
C ILE A 29 13.51 -5.24 6.46
N THR A 30 12.57 -6.00 7.01
CA THR A 30 11.14 -5.68 6.93
C THR A 30 10.82 -4.33 7.59
N VAL A 31 11.42 -4.04 8.74
CA VAL A 31 11.26 -2.74 9.41
C VAL A 31 11.82 -1.61 8.56
N ALA A 32 13.03 -1.80 8.00
CA ALA A 32 13.66 -0.81 7.13
C ALA A 32 12.82 -0.53 5.88
N ASN A 33 12.30 -1.57 5.23
CA ASN A 33 11.42 -1.43 4.07
C ASN A 33 10.15 -0.65 4.41
N LYS A 34 9.47 -1.02 5.51
CA LYS A 34 8.27 -0.33 5.98
C LYS A 34 8.57 1.12 6.32
N ALA A 35 9.58 1.37 7.12
CA ALA A 35 9.93 2.72 7.59
C ALA A 35 10.27 3.67 6.43
N GLN A 36 11.07 3.23 5.47
CA GLN A 36 11.42 4.05 4.30
C GLN A 36 10.21 4.26 3.38
N ALA A 37 9.39 3.23 3.16
CA ALA A 37 8.21 3.34 2.31
C ALA A 37 7.17 4.30 2.90
N ILE A 38 6.92 4.23 4.21
CA ILE A 38 5.98 5.13 4.90
C ILE A 38 6.52 6.56 4.93
N TYR A 39 7.81 6.75 5.24
CA TYR A 39 8.43 8.07 5.18
C TYR A 39 8.32 8.68 3.77
N ALA A 40 8.65 7.91 2.74
CA ALA A 40 8.55 8.36 1.35
C ALA A 40 7.12 8.74 0.96
N ASN A 41 6.12 7.96 1.41
CA ASN A 41 4.73 8.17 1.04
C ASN A 41 4.11 9.41 1.71
N TYR A 42 4.37 9.63 2.98
CA TYR A 42 3.67 10.65 3.78
C TYR A 42 4.49 11.90 4.07
N LEU A 43 5.81 11.79 4.15
CA LEU A 43 6.66 12.86 4.70
C LEU A 43 7.67 13.44 3.71
N GLU A 44 8.07 12.69 2.67
CA GLU A 44 9.03 13.19 1.68
C GLU A 44 8.32 14.10 0.66
N ARG A 45 8.74 15.34 0.62
CA ARG A 45 8.15 16.37 -0.26
C ARG A 45 8.76 16.40 -1.67
N SER A 46 10.02 16.00 -1.80
CA SER A 46 10.69 15.96 -3.10
C SER A 46 10.25 14.73 -3.89
N GLU A 47 9.55 14.93 -5.00
CA GLU A 47 9.13 13.84 -5.89
C GLU A 47 10.30 12.99 -6.36
N LYS A 48 11.41 13.63 -6.74
CA LYS A 48 12.64 12.94 -7.17
C LYS A 48 13.19 12.05 -6.06
N THR A 49 13.26 12.55 -4.83
CA THR A 49 13.74 11.79 -3.66
C THR A 49 12.80 10.67 -3.32
N ARG A 50 11.50 10.93 -3.33
CA ARG A 50 10.46 9.93 -3.07
C ARG A 50 10.54 8.76 -4.06
N LEU A 51 10.68 9.05 -5.36
CA LEU A 51 10.86 8.02 -6.39
C LEU A 51 12.12 7.17 -6.15
N ALA A 52 13.25 7.81 -5.83
CA ALA A 52 14.48 7.11 -5.50
C ALA A 52 14.29 6.19 -4.28
N MET A 53 13.64 6.67 -3.23
CA MET A 53 13.34 5.87 -2.04
C MET A 53 12.49 4.64 -2.37
N PHE A 54 11.44 4.78 -3.18
CA PHE A 54 10.64 3.61 -3.59
C PHE A 54 11.46 2.61 -4.42
N GLN A 55 12.35 3.07 -5.29
CA GLN A 55 13.25 2.17 -6.03
C GLN A 55 14.22 1.41 -5.10
N GLU A 56 14.73 2.07 -4.07
CA GLU A 56 15.57 1.42 -3.04
C GLU A 56 14.78 0.35 -2.26
N VAL A 57 13.53 0.64 -1.88
CA VAL A 57 12.66 -0.34 -1.23
C VAL A 57 12.37 -1.51 -2.17
N VAL A 58 12.08 -1.25 -3.45
CA VAL A 58 11.88 -2.31 -4.46
C VAL A 58 13.09 -3.24 -4.52
N ALA A 59 14.30 -2.68 -4.65
CA ALA A 59 15.53 -3.49 -4.75
C ALA A 59 15.76 -4.32 -3.49
N ARG A 60 15.58 -3.74 -2.31
CA ARG A 60 15.80 -4.41 -1.02
C ARG A 60 14.73 -5.45 -0.72
N ALA A 61 13.45 -5.14 -0.98
CA ALA A 61 12.34 -6.09 -0.79
C ALA A 61 12.42 -7.25 -1.79
N GLN A 62 12.83 -7.00 -3.03
CA GLN A 62 13.08 -8.05 -4.02
C GLN A 62 14.19 -9.00 -3.57
N ALA A 63 15.30 -8.46 -3.07
CA ALA A 63 16.38 -9.27 -2.54
C ALA A 63 15.93 -10.09 -1.32
N GLN A 64 15.14 -9.50 -0.43
CA GLN A 64 14.56 -10.20 0.72
C GLN A 64 13.60 -11.31 0.28
N ALA A 65 12.72 -11.06 -0.70
CA ALA A 65 11.79 -12.07 -1.20
C ALA A 65 12.50 -13.25 -1.86
N VAL A 66 13.65 -13.02 -2.50
CA VAL A 66 14.49 -14.10 -3.05
C VAL A 66 15.16 -14.90 -1.95
N ALA A 67 15.69 -14.24 -0.93
CA ALA A 67 16.35 -14.90 0.20
C ALA A 67 15.36 -15.62 1.13
N GLU A 68 14.15 -15.05 1.27
CA GLU A 68 13.11 -15.52 2.20
C GLU A 68 11.77 -15.70 1.44
N PRO A 69 11.67 -16.66 0.51
CA PRO A 69 10.51 -16.76 -0.40
C PRO A 69 9.17 -17.03 0.30
N ARG A 70 9.18 -17.46 1.56
CA ARG A 70 7.98 -17.65 2.39
C ARG A 70 7.67 -16.46 3.32
N ASN A 71 8.42 -15.37 3.22
CA ASN A 71 8.18 -14.16 4.00
C ASN A 71 7.12 -13.30 3.29
N ALA A 72 5.88 -13.36 3.76
CA ALA A 72 4.75 -12.59 3.18
C ALA A 72 5.06 -11.08 3.14
N ASN A 73 5.68 -10.53 4.19
CA ASN A 73 6.02 -9.11 4.25
C ASN A 73 7.07 -8.69 3.20
N ALA A 74 8.00 -9.56 2.82
CA ALA A 74 8.95 -9.26 1.75
C ALA A 74 8.23 -9.03 0.42
N HIS A 75 7.28 -9.92 0.07
CA HIS A 75 6.44 -9.77 -1.12
C HIS A 75 5.52 -8.56 -1.03
N TYR A 76 4.94 -8.29 0.14
CA TYR A 76 4.06 -7.14 0.36
C TYR A 76 4.79 -5.81 0.14
N TRP A 77 5.96 -5.61 0.76
CA TRP A 77 6.72 -4.35 0.62
C TRP A 77 7.29 -4.16 -0.79
N LEU A 78 7.60 -5.25 -1.48
CA LEU A 78 7.90 -5.20 -2.91
C LEU A 78 6.72 -4.65 -3.71
N ALA A 79 5.53 -5.20 -3.50
CA ALA A 79 4.31 -4.75 -4.18
C ALA A 79 3.95 -3.30 -3.83
N TYR A 80 4.02 -2.93 -2.56
CA TYR A 80 3.75 -1.58 -2.08
C TYR A 80 4.65 -0.55 -2.78
N ALA A 81 5.95 -0.77 -2.76
CA ALA A 81 6.90 0.15 -3.36
C ALA A 81 6.77 0.23 -4.89
N LEU A 82 6.54 -0.90 -5.57
CA LEU A 82 6.24 -0.92 -7.01
C LEU A 82 4.95 -0.16 -7.33
N GLY A 83 3.91 -0.30 -6.50
CA GLY A 83 2.65 0.41 -6.65
C GLY A 83 2.83 1.92 -6.53
N ARG A 84 3.47 2.39 -5.47
CA ARG A 84 3.76 3.82 -5.27
C ARG A 84 4.68 4.39 -6.36
N TYR A 85 5.70 3.65 -6.79
CA TYR A 85 6.52 4.03 -7.92
C TYR A 85 5.69 4.16 -9.21
N SER A 86 4.80 3.20 -9.49
CA SER A 86 3.96 3.21 -10.70
C SER A 86 3.01 4.40 -10.76
N GLN A 87 2.53 4.88 -9.63
CA GLN A 87 1.66 6.07 -9.53
C GLN A 87 2.39 7.36 -9.91
N SER A 88 3.71 7.39 -9.81
CA SER A 88 4.54 8.57 -10.06
C SER A 88 5.20 8.59 -11.46
N ILE A 89 4.86 7.63 -12.32
CA ILE A 89 5.38 7.56 -13.71
C ILE A 89 4.21 7.48 -14.70
N SER A 90 4.50 7.68 -16.00
CA SER A 90 3.45 7.55 -17.01
C SER A 90 2.92 6.11 -17.12
N VAL A 91 1.63 5.98 -17.47
CA VAL A 91 0.98 4.67 -17.70
C VAL A 91 1.74 3.86 -18.75
N ALA A 92 2.18 4.49 -19.84
CA ALA A 92 2.97 3.83 -20.89
C ALA A 92 4.27 3.24 -20.34
N LYS A 93 4.99 4.00 -19.47
CA LYS A 93 6.22 3.52 -18.84
C LYS A 93 5.94 2.37 -17.86
N ALA A 94 4.88 2.46 -17.07
CA ALA A 94 4.48 1.39 -16.16
C ALA A 94 4.15 0.09 -16.90
N LEU A 95 3.40 0.18 -18.01
CA LEU A 95 3.09 -0.96 -18.88
C LEU A 95 4.35 -1.55 -19.52
N ALA A 96 5.23 -0.72 -20.07
CA ALA A 96 6.49 -1.16 -20.69
C ALA A 96 7.40 -1.89 -19.69
N GLN A 97 7.37 -1.53 -18.41
CA GLN A 97 8.11 -2.19 -17.34
C GLN A 97 7.40 -3.41 -16.74
N GLY A 98 6.19 -3.73 -17.18
CA GLY A 98 5.39 -4.84 -16.66
C GLY A 98 5.03 -4.72 -15.18
N LEU A 99 4.92 -3.48 -14.68
CA LEU A 99 4.73 -3.22 -13.24
C LEU A 99 3.42 -3.83 -12.73
N GLY A 100 2.33 -3.76 -13.52
CA GLY A 100 1.04 -4.31 -13.13
C GLY A 100 1.11 -5.81 -12.79
N SER A 101 1.73 -6.61 -13.66
CA SER A 101 1.90 -8.05 -13.40
C SER A 101 2.78 -8.34 -12.20
N ARG A 102 3.84 -7.56 -12.00
CA ARG A 102 4.75 -7.71 -10.86
C ARG A 102 4.05 -7.38 -9.53
N ILE A 103 3.30 -6.28 -9.49
CA ILE A 103 2.53 -5.87 -8.32
C ILE A 103 1.49 -6.94 -7.97
N LYS A 104 0.68 -7.34 -8.95
CA LYS A 104 -0.38 -8.35 -8.75
C LYS A 104 0.20 -9.67 -8.24
N MET A 105 1.24 -10.18 -8.87
CA MET A 105 1.89 -11.44 -8.46
C MET A 105 2.44 -11.36 -7.02
N ALA A 106 3.08 -10.27 -6.65
CA ALA A 106 3.62 -10.10 -5.31
C ALA A 106 2.50 -10.04 -4.25
N LEU A 107 1.38 -9.35 -4.53
CA LEU A 107 0.22 -9.29 -3.63
C LEU A 107 -0.49 -10.65 -3.51
N GLU A 108 -0.69 -11.36 -4.60
CA GLU A 108 -1.28 -12.70 -4.59
C GLU A 108 -0.39 -13.68 -3.83
N THR A 109 0.94 -13.59 -3.97
CA THR A 109 1.89 -14.36 -3.18
C THR A 109 1.78 -14.03 -1.69
N THR A 110 1.69 -12.74 -1.36
CA THR A 110 1.49 -12.30 0.04
C THR A 110 0.24 -12.92 0.64
N ILE A 111 -0.89 -12.86 -0.06
CA ILE A 111 -2.17 -13.40 0.41
C ILE A 111 -2.13 -14.93 0.50
N ALA A 112 -1.48 -15.60 -0.45
CA ALA A 112 -1.32 -17.07 -0.40
C ALA A 112 -0.49 -17.51 0.82
N LEU A 113 0.55 -16.76 1.17
CA LEU A 113 1.39 -17.02 2.35
C LEU A 113 0.73 -16.61 3.66
N SER A 114 -0.08 -15.56 3.63
CA SER A 114 -0.74 -14.97 4.81
C SER A 114 -2.14 -14.47 4.42
N PRO A 115 -3.17 -15.35 4.41
CA PRO A 115 -4.54 -14.97 4.01
C PRO A 115 -5.16 -13.88 4.88
N GLY A 116 -4.69 -13.69 6.12
CA GLY A 116 -5.11 -12.65 7.05
C GLY A 116 -4.36 -11.32 6.90
N HIS A 117 -3.54 -11.14 5.87
CA HIS A 117 -2.80 -9.90 5.64
C HIS A 117 -3.72 -8.81 5.07
N ALA A 118 -4.37 -8.05 5.95
CA ALA A 118 -5.37 -7.04 5.58
C ALA A 118 -4.83 -6.02 4.56
N ASP A 119 -3.61 -5.50 4.77
CA ASP A 119 -3.01 -4.50 3.88
C ASP A 119 -2.76 -5.02 2.47
N ALA A 120 -2.49 -6.33 2.30
CA ALA A 120 -2.35 -6.93 0.98
C ALA A 120 -3.68 -6.96 0.22
N HIS A 121 -4.79 -7.19 0.92
CA HIS A 121 -6.12 -7.07 0.33
C HIS A 121 -6.46 -5.63 -0.04
N ILE A 122 -6.09 -4.62 0.79
CA ILE A 122 -6.23 -3.21 0.43
C ILE A 122 -5.47 -2.93 -0.87
N ALA A 123 -4.19 -3.28 -0.92
CA ALA A 123 -3.33 -3.01 -2.06
C ALA A 123 -3.78 -3.71 -3.34
N LEU A 124 -4.32 -4.95 -3.24
CA LEU A 124 -4.86 -5.66 -4.38
C LEU A 124 -6.18 -5.04 -4.88
N GLY A 125 -7.03 -4.56 -3.97
CA GLY A 125 -8.21 -3.77 -4.29
C GLY A 125 -7.85 -2.51 -5.06
N THR A 126 -6.89 -1.75 -4.56
CA THR A 126 -6.35 -0.53 -5.18
C THR A 126 -5.74 -0.82 -6.56
N PHE A 127 -4.98 -1.90 -6.71
CA PHE A 127 -4.46 -2.35 -8.00
C PHE A 127 -5.57 -2.51 -9.05
N HIS A 128 -6.64 -3.24 -8.71
CA HIS A 128 -7.75 -3.46 -9.61
C HIS A 128 -8.46 -2.15 -9.98
N ALA A 129 -8.70 -1.28 -8.99
CA ALA A 129 -9.37 -0.01 -9.19
C ALA A 129 -8.55 0.93 -10.08
N GLU A 130 -7.29 1.15 -9.78
CA GLU A 130 -6.42 2.05 -10.52
C GLU A 130 -6.16 1.59 -11.95
N VAL A 131 -5.96 0.29 -12.19
CA VAL A 131 -5.74 -0.22 -13.54
C VAL A 131 -7.00 0.01 -14.39
N ILE A 132 -8.19 -0.26 -13.84
CA ILE A 132 -9.45 -0.04 -14.57
C ILE A 132 -9.69 1.45 -14.80
N ASP A 133 -9.42 2.30 -13.83
CA ASP A 133 -9.56 3.75 -13.94
C ASP A 133 -8.64 4.33 -15.03
N LYS A 134 -7.38 3.90 -15.06
CA LYS A 134 -6.36 4.44 -15.98
C LYS A 134 -6.48 3.96 -17.42
N ILE A 135 -6.86 2.70 -17.64
CA ILE A 135 -6.88 2.09 -19.01
C ILE A 135 -8.22 1.49 -19.41
N GLY A 136 -9.24 1.61 -18.57
CA GLY A 136 -10.57 1.04 -18.78
C GLY A 136 -10.66 -0.45 -18.51
N SER A 137 -11.88 -0.95 -18.34
CA SER A 137 -12.14 -2.34 -17.96
C SER A 137 -11.72 -3.36 -19.00
N LEU A 138 -11.80 -3.01 -20.31
CA LEU A 138 -11.44 -3.94 -21.37
C LEU A 138 -9.94 -4.22 -21.42
N LEU A 139 -9.11 -3.17 -21.45
CA LEU A 139 -7.65 -3.30 -21.37
C LEU A 139 -7.19 -3.75 -19.98
N GLY A 140 -7.89 -3.33 -18.93
CA GLY A 140 -7.61 -3.77 -17.57
C GLY A 140 -7.64 -5.29 -17.39
N ARG A 141 -8.57 -5.97 -18.07
CA ARG A 141 -8.63 -7.46 -18.07
C ARG A 141 -7.35 -8.10 -18.61
N THR A 142 -6.72 -7.51 -19.61
CA THR A 142 -5.44 -8.02 -20.14
C THR A 142 -4.30 -7.89 -19.14
N GLN A 143 -4.43 -6.97 -18.18
CA GLN A 143 -3.52 -6.79 -17.04
C GLN A 143 -3.96 -7.57 -15.80
N GLY A 144 -5.01 -8.38 -15.92
CA GLY A 144 -5.55 -9.18 -14.81
C GLY A 144 -6.40 -8.37 -13.81
N ALA A 145 -6.84 -7.15 -14.18
CA ALA A 145 -7.71 -6.34 -13.34
C ALA A 145 -9.19 -6.74 -13.50
N SER A 146 -9.94 -6.69 -12.40
CA SER A 146 -11.36 -7.03 -12.33
C SER A 146 -12.04 -6.13 -11.29
N LYS A 147 -13.17 -5.52 -11.68
CA LYS A 147 -13.97 -4.70 -10.78
C LYS A 147 -14.45 -5.48 -9.56
N ASP A 148 -15.02 -6.66 -9.78
CA ASP A 148 -15.58 -7.47 -8.69
C ASP A 148 -14.50 -7.93 -7.72
N ALA A 149 -13.33 -8.33 -8.25
CA ALA A 149 -12.18 -8.69 -7.43
C ALA A 149 -11.68 -7.49 -6.62
N GLY A 150 -11.64 -6.30 -7.20
CA GLY A 150 -11.26 -5.06 -6.50
C GLY A 150 -12.16 -4.78 -5.31
N LEU A 151 -13.48 -4.75 -5.54
CA LEU A 151 -14.47 -4.50 -4.49
C LEU A 151 -14.44 -5.57 -3.41
N GLU A 152 -14.27 -6.85 -3.77
CA GLU A 152 -14.21 -7.93 -2.79
C GLU A 152 -12.94 -7.85 -1.93
N ASN A 153 -11.81 -7.48 -2.49
CA ASN A 153 -10.59 -7.28 -1.72
C ASN A 153 -10.71 -6.15 -0.69
N PHE A 154 -11.33 -5.02 -1.03
CA PHE A 154 -11.61 -3.96 -0.05
C PHE A 154 -12.52 -4.44 1.08
N ARG A 155 -13.58 -5.19 0.75
CA ARG A 155 -14.47 -5.76 1.77
C ARG A 155 -13.74 -6.75 2.67
N GLN A 156 -12.88 -7.59 2.09
CA GLN A 156 -12.07 -8.54 2.87
C GLN A 156 -11.09 -7.81 3.80
N ALA A 157 -10.46 -6.74 3.34
CA ALA A 157 -9.59 -5.94 4.20
C ALA A 157 -10.32 -5.41 5.44
N LEU A 158 -11.54 -4.87 5.26
CA LEU A 158 -12.34 -4.36 6.38
C LEU A 158 -12.92 -5.48 7.26
N ARG A 159 -13.17 -6.68 6.73
CA ARG A 159 -13.50 -7.85 7.57
C ARG A 159 -12.32 -8.26 8.47
N LEU A 160 -11.10 -8.19 7.94
CA LEU A 160 -9.88 -8.54 8.68
C LEU A 160 -9.47 -7.46 9.69
N ASN A 161 -9.63 -6.19 9.33
CA ASN A 161 -9.35 -5.04 10.20
C ASN A 161 -10.44 -3.96 10.06
N PRO A 162 -11.54 -4.06 10.84
CA PRO A 162 -12.69 -3.15 10.73
C PRO A 162 -12.39 -1.69 11.08
N ASN A 163 -11.31 -1.44 11.82
CA ASN A 163 -10.93 -0.10 12.29
C ASN A 163 -9.76 0.50 11.49
N SER A 164 -9.44 -0.05 10.33
CA SER A 164 -8.37 0.45 9.48
C SER A 164 -8.79 1.70 8.72
N ALA A 165 -8.28 2.87 9.11
CA ALA A 165 -8.55 4.12 8.40
C ALA A 165 -8.08 4.06 6.95
N ILE A 166 -6.89 3.52 6.68
CA ILE A 166 -6.38 3.39 5.30
C ILE A 166 -7.24 2.44 4.45
N ALA A 167 -7.79 1.35 5.03
CA ALA A 167 -8.69 0.48 4.30
C ALA A 167 -9.99 1.19 3.90
N MET A 168 -10.53 2.04 4.76
CA MET A 168 -11.72 2.84 4.47
C MET A 168 -11.44 3.88 3.38
N VAL A 169 -10.31 4.60 3.46
CA VAL A 169 -9.89 5.59 2.47
C VAL A 169 -9.67 4.96 1.09
N GLU A 170 -8.89 3.90 1.02
CA GLU A 170 -8.62 3.22 -0.26
C GLU A 170 -9.88 2.57 -0.85
N TYR A 171 -10.78 2.06 0.00
CA TYR A 171 -12.08 1.57 -0.46
C TYR A 171 -12.97 2.71 -0.98
N ALA A 172 -12.99 3.86 -0.32
CA ALA A 172 -13.73 5.02 -0.81
C ALA A 172 -13.25 5.45 -2.20
N ASN A 173 -11.94 5.59 -2.38
CA ASN A 173 -11.31 5.88 -3.68
C ASN A 173 -11.66 4.83 -4.72
N GLY A 174 -11.49 3.55 -4.37
CA GLY A 174 -11.79 2.42 -5.25
C GLY A 174 -13.25 2.35 -5.69
N LEU A 175 -14.20 2.70 -4.81
CA LEU A 175 -15.62 2.78 -5.17
C LEU A 175 -15.89 3.82 -6.25
N VAL A 176 -15.30 5.00 -6.13
CA VAL A 176 -15.47 6.08 -7.10
C VAL A 176 -14.80 5.70 -8.43
N MET A 177 -13.59 5.16 -8.40
CA MET A 177 -12.87 4.70 -9.60
C MET A 177 -13.63 3.59 -10.35
N LEU A 178 -14.21 2.63 -9.63
CA LEU A 178 -14.84 1.44 -10.22
C LEU A 178 -16.32 1.64 -10.57
N GLU A 179 -17.03 2.48 -9.82
CA GLU A 179 -18.48 2.63 -9.93
C GLU A 179 -18.96 4.05 -10.19
N GLY A 180 -18.07 5.04 -10.14
CA GLY A 180 -18.36 6.45 -10.43
C GLY A 180 -19.19 7.16 -9.35
N GLU A 181 -19.73 8.31 -9.71
CA GLU A 181 -20.44 9.26 -8.80
C GLU A 181 -21.63 8.64 -8.04
N LYS A 182 -22.25 7.60 -8.57
CA LYS A 182 -23.37 6.90 -7.88
C LYS A 182 -22.97 6.33 -6.51
N ARG A 183 -21.66 6.18 -6.25
CA ARG A 183 -21.11 5.70 -4.97
C ARG A 183 -20.54 6.81 -4.08
N MET A 184 -20.63 8.06 -4.51
CA MET A 184 -20.05 9.20 -3.79
C MET A 184 -20.49 9.25 -2.31
N LYS A 185 -21.79 9.10 -2.04
CA LYS A 185 -22.32 9.09 -0.65
C LYS A 185 -21.73 7.97 0.21
N GLN A 186 -21.46 6.80 -0.40
CA GLN A 186 -20.82 5.69 0.31
C GLN A 186 -19.34 5.97 0.54
N ALA A 187 -18.66 6.59 -0.41
CA ALA A 187 -17.27 7.01 -0.29
C ALA A 187 -17.10 8.09 0.79
N GLU A 188 -17.96 9.12 0.80
CA GLU A 188 -17.98 10.16 1.84
C GLU A 188 -18.17 9.57 3.24
N LYS A 189 -19.06 8.58 3.39
CA LYS A 189 -19.25 7.88 4.65
C LYS A 189 -17.98 7.15 5.09
N LEU A 190 -17.30 6.44 4.18
CA LEU A 190 -16.05 5.75 4.48
C LEU A 190 -14.94 6.72 4.90
N TYR A 191 -14.83 7.87 4.25
CA TYR A 191 -13.90 8.93 4.67
C TYR A 191 -14.21 9.48 6.06
N ALA A 192 -15.50 9.71 6.35
CA ALA A 192 -15.92 10.15 7.67
C ALA A 192 -15.63 9.12 8.76
N ASP A 193 -15.89 7.84 8.47
CA ASP A 193 -15.58 6.73 9.38
C ASP A 193 -14.05 6.63 9.61
N ALA A 194 -13.23 6.78 8.55
CA ALA A 194 -11.77 6.78 8.65
C ALA A 194 -11.24 7.94 9.51
N ALA A 195 -11.78 9.15 9.30
CA ALA A 195 -11.40 10.33 10.08
C ALA A 195 -11.78 10.23 11.57
N ALA A 196 -12.75 9.39 11.91
CA ALA A 196 -13.21 9.15 13.27
C ALA A 196 -12.47 7.99 13.98
N CYS A 197 -11.57 7.27 13.28
CA CYS A 197 -10.77 6.21 13.88
C CYS A 197 -9.82 6.75 14.97
N GLU A 198 -9.43 5.89 15.89
CA GLU A 198 -8.37 6.16 16.87
C GLU A 198 -7.07 5.50 16.42
N ALA A 199 -5.99 6.26 16.41
CA ALA A 199 -4.68 5.77 15.99
C ALA A 199 -4.00 4.96 17.11
N ALA A 200 -3.58 3.74 16.80
CA ALA A 200 -2.78 2.92 17.69
C ALA A 200 -1.28 3.28 17.61
N ASP A 201 -0.82 3.83 16.50
CA ASP A 201 0.57 4.24 16.30
C ASP A 201 0.71 5.48 15.40
N ALA A 202 1.96 5.87 15.13
CA ALA A 202 2.25 7.05 14.33
C ALA A 202 1.85 6.88 12.86
N MET A 203 1.91 5.69 12.30
CA MET A 203 1.48 5.43 10.90
C MET A 203 -0.04 5.58 10.78
N GLU A 204 -0.82 4.96 11.66
CA GLU A 204 -2.28 5.08 11.65
C GLU A 204 -2.74 6.53 11.86
N ARG A 205 -1.97 7.32 12.63
CA ARG A 205 -2.23 8.76 12.76
C ARG A 205 -2.11 9.49 11.42
N LEU A 206 -1.10 9.14 10.61
CA LEU A 206 -0.93 9.74 9.27
C LEU A 206 -2.09 9.36 8.34
N ASP A 207 -2.57 8.11 8.42
CA ASP A 207 -3.72 7.64 7.65
C ASP A 207 -5.01 8.41 8.01
N ILE A 208 -5.24 8.63 9.31
CA ILE A 208 -6.40 9.38 9.82
C ILE A 208 -6.32 10.86 9.43
N GLU A 209 -5.13 11.46 9.50
CA GLU A 209 -4.90 12.85 9.11
C GLU A 209 -5.15 13.05 7.61
N MET A 210 -4.70 12.11 6.78
CA MET A 210 -5.01 12.11 5.35
C MET A 210 -6.52 12.06 5.09
N ALA A 211 -7.26 11.21 5.83
CA ALA A 211 -8.72 11.14 5.71
C ALA A 211 -9.42 12.45 6.10
N LYS A 212 -8.91 13.15 7.11
CA LYS A 212 -9.44 14.47 7.53
C LYS A 212 -9.17 15.57 6.50
N GLU A 213 -8.00 15.55 5.87
CA GLU A 213 -7.63 16.49 4.82
C GLU A 213 -8.56 16.34 3.61
N GLU A 214 -8.79 15.10 3.17
CA GLU A 214 -9.69 14.79 2.05
C GLU A 214 -11.16 15.19 2.31
N LEU A 215 -11.61 15.19 3.57
CA LEU A 215 -12.95 15.66 3.93
C LEU A 215 -13.08 17.18 3.98
N ALA A 216 -11.96 17.89 4.08
CA ALA A 216 -11.96 19.35 4.18
C ALA A 216 -11.95 20.04 2.80
N ASP A 217 -11.58 19.31 1.75
CA ASP A 217 -11.55 19.77 0.35
C ASP A 217 -12.89 19.53 -0.35
#